data_9e2c9a8feb25350a8c33d12fd8ca5bdf
#
_entry.id   9e2c9a8feb25350a8c33d12fd8ca5bdf
#
_cell.length_a   1.000
_cell.length_b   1.000
_cell.length_c   1.000
_cell.angle_alpha   90.00
_cell.angle_beta   90.00
_cell.angle_gamma   90.00
#
_symmetry.space_group_name_H-M   'P 1'
#
loop_
_entity.id
_entity.type
_entity.pdbx_description
1 polymer ?
#
loop_
_entity_poly.entity_id
_entity_poly.type
_entity_poly.pdbx_seq_one_letter_code
_entity_poly.pdbx_strand_id
1 'polypeptide(L)'
;SGFPGQPSGYAYQGTALEAIYNLTNPVTDPVGISIYEEVKGGDEAFESESKVILQKNFGPLIVAYNATLEAMWQGNRLHEREGEFQQAFGVSYEFAPWVSAGIEMVHEIVLPEWKTSRAVNNFFIGPNVSLRRGRCFATVTALAQATRTTDEPDLQLRTIVGFAF
;
A
#
# COMPACT_ATOMS: atom_id res chain seq x y z
N SER A 1 -5.47 -21.47 -20.50
CA SER A 1 -6.18 -22.32 -19.53
C SER A 1 -6.58 -21.45 -18.36
N GLY A 2 -7.84 -20.93 -18.42
CA GLY A 2 -8.42 -20.14 -17.35
C GLY A 2 -8.77 -21.03 -16.15
N PHE A 3 -8.60 -20.51 -14.95
CA PHE A 3 -9.07 -21.15 -13.74
C PHE A 3 -10.59 -21.28 -13.79
N PRO A 4 -11.18 -22.45 -13.54
CA PRO A 4 -12.62 -22.62 -13.51
C PRO A 4 -13.15 -21.92 -12.26
N GLY A 5 -13.97 -20.87 -12.45
CA GLY A 5 -14.71 -20.23 -11.37
C GLY A 5 -14.56 -18.70 -11.26
N GLN A 6 -13.71 -18.06 -12.03
CA GLN A 6 -13.71 -16.59 -12.05
C GLN A 6 -14.92 -16.09 -12.87
N PRO A 7 -15.78 -15.22 -12.32
CA PRO A 7 -16.81 -14.58 -13.09
C PRO A 7 -16.18 -13.71 -14.16
N SER A 8 -16.48 -14.00 -15.42
CA SER A 8 -16.12 -13.15 -16.56
C SER A 8 -17.07 -11.95 -16.59
N GLY A 9 -16.73 -10.89 -15.85
CA GLY A 9 -17.53 -9.66 -15.82
C GLY A 9 -16.96 -8.66 -14.82
N TYR A 10 -17.27 -7.38 -15.04
CA TYR A 10 -17.03 -6.33 -14.05
C TYR A 10 -17.98 -6.56 -12.86
N ALA A 11 -17.43 -6.80 -11.66
CA ALA A 11 -18.19 -6.84 -10.43
C ALA A 11 -17.92 -5.57 -9.63
N TYR A 12 -18.95 -4.96 -9.07
CA TYR A 12 -18.81 -3.86 -8.11
C TYR A 12 -18.20 -4.42 -6.82
N GLN A 13 -17.04 -3.90 -6.42
CA GLN A 13 -16.32 -4.36 -5.23
C GLN A 13 -16.56 -3.49 -3.99
N GLY A 14 -17.13 -2.30 -4.18
CA GLY A 14 -17.40 -1.39 -3.07
C GLY A 14 -17.05 0.06 -3.39
N THR A 15 -17.29 0.92 -2.40
CA THR A 15 -16.91 2.34 -2.39
C THR A 15 -16.02 2.59 -1.20
N ALA A 16 -14.91 3.31 -1.41
CA ALA A 16 -14.01 3.74 -0.36
C ALA A 16 -14.11 5.25 -0.14
N LEU A 17 -13.94 5.66 1.12
CA LEU A 17 -13.69 7.02 1.52
C LEU A 17 -12.35 7.06 2.24
N GLU A 18 -11.44 7.89 1.74
CA GLU A 18 -10.11 8.06 2.33
C GLU A 18 -9.87 9.50 2.75
N ALA A 19 -9.05 9.67 3.76
CA ALA A 19 -8.58 10.96 4.24
C ALA A 19 -7.12 10.88 4.67
N ILE A 20 -6.34 11.89 4.30
CA ILE A 20 -4.96 12.06 4.74
C ILE A 20 -4.79 13.41 5.42
N TYR A 21 -4.12 13.41 6.56
CA TYR A 21 -3.81 14.64 7.30
C TYR A 21 -2.31 14.73 7.59
N ASN A 22 -1.68 15.80 7.08
CA ASN A 22 -0.26 16.07 7.29
C ASN A 22 -0.06 16.87 8.58
N LEU A 23 0.59 16.25 9.56
CA LEU A 23 0.91 16.87 10.86
C LEU A 23 2.16 17.75 10.76
N THR A 24 3.17 17.30 10.04
CA THR A 24 4.46 18.00 9.86
C THR A 24 4.94 17.90 8.42
N ASN A 25 5.88 18.76 8.04
CA ASN A 25 6.40 18.86 6.67
C ASN A 25 7.73 18.10 6.52
N PRO A 26 7.87 17.18 5.54
CA PRO A 26 9.08 16.38 5.36
C PRO A 26 10.33 17.17 4.93
N VAL A 27 10.16 18.42 4.48
CA VAL A 27 11.25 19.27 4.02
C VAL A 27 11.74 20.18 5.15
N THR A 28 10.83 20.88 5.83
CA THR A 28 11.15 21.90 6.84
C THR A 28 11.30 21.35 8.24
N ASP A 29 10.51 20.31 8.59
CA ASP A 29 10.54 19.75 9.93
C ASP A 29 11.56 18.59 10.03
N PRO A 30 11.96 18.17 11.24
CA PRO A 30 12.88 17.04 11.42
C PRO A 30 12.41 15.77 10.73
N VAL A 31 11.09 15.51 10.72
CA VAL A 31 10.43 14.44 10.00
C VAL A 31 9.01 14.87 9.61
N GLY A 32 8.58 14.56 8.41
CA GLY A 32 7.19 14.68 7.97
C GLY A 32 6.38 13.52 8.52
N ILE A 33 5.25 13.83 9.15
CA ILE A 33 4.33 12.84 9.72
C ILE A 33 2.97 13.08 9.11
N SER A 34 2.36 12.02 8.57
CA SER A 34 0.99 12.05 8.10
C SER A 34 0.20 10.88 8.68
N ILE A 35 -1.08 11.09 8.88
CA ILE A 35 -2.05 10.05 9.26
C ILE A 35 -2.99 9.87 8.08
N TYR A 36 -3.28 8.63 7.76
CA TYR A 36 -4.21 8.22 6.72
C TYR A 36 -5.24 7.28 7.32
N GLU A 37 -6.48 7.47 6.93
CA GLU A 37 -7.61 6.62 7.29
C GLU A 37 -8.43 6.33 6.02
N GLU A 38 -8.81 5.07 5.84
CA GLU A 38 -9.73 4.64 4.79
C GLU A 38 -10.81 3.74 5.37
N VAL A 39 -12.01 3.90 4.87
CA VAL A 39 -13.13 3.00 5.13
C VAL A 39 -13.74 2.61 3.79
N LYS A 40 -13.85 1.32 3.53
CA LYS A 40 -14.41 0.77 2.31
C LYS A 40 -15.58 -0.16 2.63
N GLY A 41 -16.68 0.02 1.92
CA GLY A 41 -17.88 -0.80 2.06
C GLY A 41 -18.31 -1.35 0.71
N GLY A 42 -18.69 -2.62 0.68
CA GLY A 42 -19.23 -3.34 -0.48
C GLY A 42 -20.38 -4.26 -0.08
N ASP A 43 -20.91 -5.04 -1.02
CA ASP A 43 -22.10 -5.87 -0.80
C ASP A 43 -21.91 -6.90 0.34
N GLU A 44 -20.76 -7.53 0.45
CA GLU A 44 -20.43 -8.52 1.47
C GLU A 44 -19.02 -8.30 2.02
N ALA A 45 -18.54 -7.05 2.03
CA ALA A 45 -17.23 -6.68 2.53
C ALA A 45 -17.26 -5.32 3.23
N PHE A 46 -16.52 -5.23 4.33
CA PHE A 46 -16.19 -3.98 5.02
C PHE A 46 -14.72 -4.00 5.39
N GLU A 47 -14.02 -2.89 5.13
CA GLU A 47 -12.59 -2.75 5.35
C GLU A 47 -12.33 -1.40 6.00
N SER A 48 -11.41 -1.38 6.96
CA SER A 48 -10.91 -0.16 7.59
C SER A 48 -9.39 -0.21 7.64
N GLU A 49 -8.75 0.80 7.08
CA GLU A 49 -7.29 0.95 7.06
C GLU A 49 -6.89 2.22 7.82
N SER A 50 -5.93 2.09 8.74
CA SER A 50 -5.26 3.20 9.42
C SER A 50 -3.77 3.14 9.11
N LYS A 51 -3.17 4.28 8.69
CA LYS A 51 -1.77 4.32 8.31
C LYS A 51 -1.06 5.53 8.91
N VAL A 52 0.13 5.30 9.43
CA VAL A 52 1.08 6.37 9.79
C VAL A 52 2.17 6.40 8.73
N ILE A 53 2.40 7.58 8.18
CA ILE A 53 3.42 7.84 7.14
C ILE A 53 4.49 8.73 7.74
N LEU A 54 5.73 8.28 7.72
CA LEU A 54 6.90 9.06 8.09
C LEU A 54 7.74 9.31 6.86
N GLN A 55 8.13 10.55 6.61
CA GLN A 55 8.97 10.91 5.46
C GLN A 55 10.01 11.95 5.84
N LYS A 56 11.20 11.81 5.29
CA LYS A 56 12.24 12.84 5.36
C LYS A 56 12.91 13.03 4.01
N ASN A 57 13.07 14.29 3.63
CA ASN A 57 13.78 14.67 2.42
C ASN A 57 15.17 15.22 2.81
N PHE A 58 16.22 14.63 2.23
CA PHE A 58 17.61 15.06 2.36
C PHE A 58 18.07 15.58 0.99
N GLY A 59 17.65 16.80 0.64
CA GLY A 59 17.83 17.30 -0.72
C GLY A 59 17.10 16.41 -1.73
N PRO A 60 17.80 15.80 -2.69
CA PRO A 60 17.17 14.92 -3.69
C PRO A 60 16.85 13.50 -3.17
N LEU A 61 17.37 13.13 -1.99
CA LEU A 61 17.10 11.81 -1.40
C LEU A 61 15.85 11.90 -0.55
N ILE A 62 14.91 10.99 -0.81
CA ILE A 62 13.64 10.84 -0.09
C ILE A 62 13.66 9.48 0.62
N VAL A 63 13.42 9.50 1.91
CA VAL A 63 13.26 8.28 2.74
C VAL A 63 11.85 8.30 3.31
N ALA A 64 11.11 7.22 3.15
CA ALA A 64 9.76 7.08 3.65
C ALA A 64 9.56 5.74 4.37
N TYR A 65 8.73 5.76 5.40
CA TYR A 65 8.28 4.57 6.12
C TYR A 65 6.78 4.69 6.37
N ASN A 66 6.06 3.63 6.10
CA ASN A 66 4.63 3.52 6.37
C ASN A 66 4.39 2.33 7.30
N ALA A 67 3.55 2.53 8.30
CA ALA A 67 2.98 1.46 9.12
C ALA A 67 1.47 1.49 8.93
N THR A 68 0.92 0.40 8.41
CA THR A 68 -0.50 0.24 8.11
C THR A 68 -1.10 -0.84 8.99
N LEU A 69 -2.27 -0.58 9.51
CA LEU A 69 -3.12 -1.56 10.18
C LEU A 69 -4.45 -1.62 9.43
N GLU A 70 -4.79 -2.80 8.95
CA GLU A 70 -6.02 -3.06 8.22
C GLU A 70 -6.87 -4.09 8.97
N ALA A 71 -8.17 -3.87 8.96
CA ALA A 71 -9.16 -4.79 9.50
C ALA A 71 -10.23 -5.01 8.44
N MET A 72 -10.45 -6.27 8.08
CA MET A 72 -11.35 -6.70 7.02
C MET A 72 -12.39 -7.66 7.57
N TRP A 73 -13.64 -7.47 7.11
CA TRP A 73 -14.79 -8.34 7.37
C TRP A 73 -15.40 -8.69 6.03
N GLN A 74 -15.59 -9.99 5.76
CA GLN A 74 -16.10 -10.49 4.49
C GLN A 74 -17.16 -11.55 4.67
N GLY A 75 -17.81 -11.91 3.54
CA GLY A 75 -18.80 -12.97 3.45
C GLY A 75 -20.16 -12.63 4.03
N ASN A 76 -21.05 -13.58 3.94
CA ASN A 76 -22.44 -13.41 4.39
C ASN A 76 -22.49 -12.98 5.87
N ARG A 77 -23.09 -11.81 6.14
CA ARG A 77 -23.15 -11.15 7.46
C ARG A 77 -21.78 -10.77 8.05
N LEU A 78 -20.75 -10.60 7.23
CA LEU A 78 -19.42 -10.18 7.66
C LEU A 78 -18.80 -11.10 8.74
N HIS A 79 -18.98 -12.42 8.59
CA HIS A 79 -18.49 -13.40 9.56
C HIS A 79 -17.01 -13.72 9.42
N GLU A 80 -16.47 -13.63 8.20
CA GLU A 80 -15.07 -13.84 7.94
C GLU A 80 -14.29 -12.59 8.36
N ARG A 81 -13.20 -12.77 9.08
CA ARG A 81 -12.43 -11.67 9.66
C ARG A 81 -10.96 -11.86 9.39
N GLU A 82 -10.32 -10.81 8.95
CA GLU A 82 -8.90 -10.80 8.73
C GLU A 82 -8.32 -9.48 9.21
N GLY A 83 -7.12 -9.52 9.75
CA GLY A 83 -6.34 -8.33 10.05
C GLY A 83 -5.04 -8.39 9.28
N GLU A 84 -4.54 -7.23 8.89
CA GLU A 84 -3.21 -7.11 8.29
C GLU A 84 -2.43 -6.00 8.98
N PHE A 85 -1.16 -6.29 9.27
CA PHE A 85 -0.20 -5.28 9.64
C PHE A 85 0.88 -5.22 8.57
N GLN A 86 0.97 -4.08 7.89
CA GLN A 86 1.94 -3.88 6.83
C GLN A 86 2.95 -2.80 7.24
N GLN A 87 4.21 -3.03 6.92
CA GLN A 87 5.28 -2.05 7.01
C GLN A 87 5.90 -1.88 5.63
N ALA A 88 5.98 -0.65 5.16
CA ALA A 88 6.67 -0.33 3.91
C ALA A 88 7.79 0.66 4.18
N PHE A 89 8.97 0.40 3.64
CA PHE A 89 10.13 1.28 3.69
C PHE A 89 10.61 1.56 2.27
N GLY A 90 10.76 2.83 1.93
CA GLY A 90 11.20 3.26 0.61
C GLY A 90 12.33 4.28 0.69
N VAL A 91 13.27 4.14 -0.23
CA VAL A 91 14.32 5.13 -0.48
C VAL A 91 14.32 5.45 -1.96
N SER A 92 14.15 6.72 -2.30
CA SER A 92 14.12 7.21 -3.69
C SER A 92 15.05 8.40 -3.86
N TYR A 93 15.65 8.53 -5.04
CA TYR A 93 16.47 9.65 -5.42
C TYR A 93 15.81 10.41 -6.58
N GLU A 94 15.67 11.72 -6.42
CA GLU A 94 15.17 12.61 -7.46
C GLU A 94 16.33 13.03 -8.38
N PHE A 95 16.40 12.40 -9.57
CA PHE A 95 17.42 12.68 -10.58
C PHE A 95 17.15 14.00 -11.31
N ALA A 96 15.89 14.36 -11.42
CA ALA A 96 15.40 15.61 -11.96
C ALA A 96 14.02 15.92 -11.38
N PRO A 97 13.52 17.19 -11.44
CA PRO A 97 12.19 17.53 -10.90
C PRO A 97 11.00 16.74 -11.45
N TRP A 98 11.23 16.00 -12.51
CA TRP A 98 10.20 15.20 -13.20
C TRP A 98 10.42 13.69 -13.10
N VAL A 99 11.55 13.22 -12.55
CA VAL A 99 11.83 11.77 -12.41
C VAL A 99 12.57 11.46 -11.12
N SER A 100 12.05 10.49 -10.38
CA SER A 100 12.74 9.82 -9.29
C SER A 100 12.69 8.30 -9.46
N ALA A 101 13.68 7.62 -8.90
CA ALA A 101 13.69 6.17 -8.83
C ALA A 101 14.30 5.71 -7.51
N GLY A 102 13.93 4.52 -7.08
CA GLY A 102 14.33 4.01 -5.79
C GLY A 102 14.05 2.53 -5.60
N ILE A 103 14.10 2.12 -4.35
CA ILE A 103 13.81 0.76 -3.90
C ILE A 103 12.74 0.85 -2.80
N GLU A 104 11.81 -0.08 -2.83
CA GLU A 104 10.78 -0.25 -1.82
C GLU A 104 10.85 -1.66 -1.24
N MET A 105 10.66 -1.78 0.06
CA MET A 105 10.51 -3.03 0.79
C MET A 105 9.17 -3.01 1.49
N VAL A 106 8.44 -4.11 1.43
CA VAL A 106 7.16 -4.30 2.08
C VAL A 106 7.17 -5.58 2.89
N HIS A 107 6.79 -5.48 4.14
CA HIS A 107 6.58 -6.60 5.04
C HIS A 107 5.12 -6.63 5.46
N GLU A 108 4.43 -7.71 5.17
CA GLU A 108 3.02 -7.93 5.47
C GLU A 108 2.88 -9.07 6.47
N ILE A 109 2.05 -8.86 7.47
CA ILE A 109 1.67 -9.87 8.47
C ILE A 109 0.17 -10.00 8.40
N VAL A 110 -0.29 -11.04 7.72
CA VAL A 110 -1.71 -11.36 7.62
C VAL A 110 -2.14 -12.20 8.83
N LEU A 111 -3.25 -11.84 9.45
CA LEU A 111 -3.80 -12.44 10.66
C LEU A 111 -5.20 -13.01 10.37
N PRO A 112 -5.30 -14.23 9.79
CA PRO A 112 -6.58 -14.87 9.55
C PRO A 112 -7.38 -15.03 10.85
N GLU A 113 -8.66 -14.66 10.83
CA GLU A 113 -9.55 -14.65 12.01
C GLU A 113 -8.99 -13.82 13.18
N TRP A 114 -8.09 -12.86 12.89
CA TRP A 114 -7.35 -12.05 13.89
C TRP A 114 -6.52 -12.89 14.87
N LYS A 115 -6.06 -14.06 14.43
CA LYS A 115 -5.28 -14.99 15.26
C LYS A 115 -3.80 -14.93 14.95
N THR A 116 -3.00 -14.49 15.90
CA THR A 116 -1.53 -14.45 15.77
C THR A 116 -0.91 -15.84 15.58
N SER A 117 -1.58 -16.89 16.05
CA SER A 117 -1.12 -18.29 15.88
C SER A 117 -1.22 -18.79 14.43
N ARG A 118 -1.92 -18.06 13.56
CA ARG A 118 -2.07 -18.35 12.14
C ARG A 118 -1.45 -17.26 11.26
N ALA A 119 -0.63 -16.39 11.85
CA ALA A 119 0.00 -15.29 11.13
C ALA A 119 0.83 -15.78 9.95
N VAL A 120 0.61 -15.20 8.79
CA VAL A 120 1.42 -15.40 7.58
C VAL A 120 2.27 -14.16 7.38
N ASN A 121 3.56 -14.36 7.14
CA ASN A 121 4.51 -13.27 6.92
C ASN A 121 4.98 -13.27 5.47
N ASN A 122 4.79 -12.16 4.80
CA ASN A 122 5.21 -11.95 3.43
C ASN A 122 6.21 -10.79 3.37
N PHE A 123 7.27 -10.96 2.61
CA PHE A 123 8.26 -9.92 2.41
C PHE A 123 8.51 -9.73 0.91
N PHE A 124 8.37 -8.48 0.49
CA PHE A 124 8.57 -8.07 -0.90
C PHE A 124 9.63 -6.99 -0.99
N ILE A 125 10.38 -6.96 -2.07
CA ILE A 125 11.37 -5.93 -2.35
C ILE A 125 11.47 -5.69 -3.85
N GLY A 126 11.65 -4.43 -4.24
CA GLY A 126 11.85 -4.14 -5.65
C GLY A 126 12.01 -2.65 -5.96
N PRO A 127 12.30 -2.34 -7.22
CA PRO A 127 12.49 -0.98 -7.69
C PRO A 127 11.15 -0.25 -7.84
N ASN A 128 11.21 1.07 -7.66
CA ASN A 128 10.16 1.99 -8.04
C ASN A 128 10.67 3.10 -8.95
N VAL A 129 9.79 3.63 -9.78
CA VAL A 129 10.04 4.81 -10.62
C VAL A 129 8.82 5.71 -10.54
N SER A 130 9.05 6.99 -10.28
CA SER A 130 8.01 8.01 -10.27
C SER A 130 8.30 9.08 -11.30
N LEU A 131 7.29 9.43 -12.08
CA LEU A 131 7.32 10.47 -13.09
C LEU A 131 6.33 11.56 -12.74
N ARG A 132 6.74 12.83 -12.90
CA ARG A 132 5.87 13.99 -12.68
C ARG A 132 5.95 14.95 -13.86
N ARG A 133 4.80 15.41 -14.33
CA ARG A 133 4.74 16.45 -15.34
C ARG A 133 3.60 17.41 -15.03
N GLY A 134 3.97 18.64 -14.62
CA GLY A 134 2.99 19.62 -14.18
C GLY A 134 2.22 19.09 -12.95
N ARG A 135 0.92 18.97 -13.09
CA ARG A 135 0.03 18.45 -12.02
C ARG A 135 -0.18 16.93 -12.07
N CYS A 136 0.28 16.27 -13.13
CA CYS A 136 0.16 14.83 -13.26
C CYS A 136 1.36 14.12 -12.67
N PHE A 137 1.14 12.99 -12.02
CA PHE A 137 2.21 12.08 -11.62
C PHE A 137 1.79 10.62 -11.84
N ALA A 138 2.79 9.77 -12.02
CA ALA A 138 2.62 8.34 -12.10
C ALA A 138 3.80 7.66 -11.41
N THR A 139 3.51 6.66 -10.57
CA THR A 139 4.52 5.83 -9.90
C THR A 139 4.25 4.37 -10.24
N VAL A 140 5.30 3.66 -10.60
CA VAL A 140 5.28 2.21 -10.82
C VAL A 140 6.28 1.57 -9.89
N THR A 141 5.85 0.56 -9.15
CA THR A 141 6.69 -0.28 -8.27
C THR A 141 6.53 -1.73 -8.67
N ALA A 142 7.64 -2.43 -8.86
CA ALA A 142 7.67 -3.87 -9.14
C ALA A 142 8.33 -4.59 -7.96
N LEU A 143 7.56 -5.35 -7.20
CA LEU A 143 7.99 -6.00 -5.97
C LEU A 143 8.07 -7.52 -6.18
N ALA A 144 9.24 -8.09 -5.96
CA ALA A 144 9.45 -9.54 -5.96
C ALA A 144 9.30 -10.09 -4.54
N GLN A 145 8.59 -11.21 -4.41
CA GLN A 145 8.43 -11.90 -3.14
C GLN A 145 9.76 -12.54 -2.71
N ALA A 146 10.19 -12.28 -1.48
CA ALA A 146 11.42 -12.84 -0.91
C ALA A 146 11.16 -14.03 0.04
N THR A 147 9.97 -14.16 0.60
CA THR A 147 9.59 -15.21 1.57
C THR A 147 9.21 -16.54 0.93
N ARG A 148 8.77 -16.54 -0.34
CA ARG A 148 8.30 -17.73 -1.08
C ARG A 148 7.10 -18.42 -0.42
N THR A 149 6.15 -17.65 0.08
CA THR A 149 4.85 -18.16 0.53
C THR A 149 4.00 -18.50 -0.70
N THR A 150 3.22 -19.56 -0.63
CA THR A 150 2.41 -20.04 -1.77
C THR A 150 1.10 -19.29 -1.96
N ASP A 151 0.68 -18.56 -0.94
CA ASP A 151 -0.61 -17.86 -0.93
C ASP A 151 -0.52 -16.46 -1.55
N GLU A 152 0.70 -15.96 -1.76
CA GLU A 152 0.96 -14.66 -2.35
C GLU A 152 1.70 -14.77 -3.71
N PRO A 153 1.49 -13.81 -4.62
CA PRO A 153 2.14 -13.83 -5.93
C PRO A 153 3.66 -13.61 -5.81
N ASP A 154 4.44 -14.28 -6.65
CA ASP A 154 5.90 -14.09 -6.73
C ASP A 154 6.31 -12.67 -7.13
N LEU A 155 5.42 -11.95 -7.84
CA LEU A 155 5.63 -10.59 -8.33
C LEU A 155 4.37 -9.76 -8.18
N GLN A 156 4.48 -8.60 -7.54
CA GLN A 156 3.44 -7.58 -7.47
C GLN A 156 3.84 -6.38 -8.32
N LEU A 157 2.94 -5.90 -9.18
CA LEU A 157 3.09 -4.65 -9.91
C LEU A 157 2.07 -3.63 -9.37
N ARG A 158 2.57 -2.58 -8.75
CA ARG A 158 1.75 -1.48 -8.21
C ARG A 158 1.87 -0.26 -9.11
N THR A 159 0.77 0.37 -9.42
CA THR A 159 0.74 1.60 -10.24
C THR A 159 -0.17 2.62 -9.57
N ILE A 160 0.38 3.81 -9.36
CA ILE A 160 -0.37 4.96 -8.85
C ILE A 160 -0.32 6.05 -9.92
N VAL A 161 -1.48 6.57 -10.28
CA VAL A 161 -1.59 7.72 -11.18
C VAL A 161 -2.44 8.78 -10.49
N GLY A 162 -1.97 10.01 -10.48
CA GLY A 162 -2.67 11.08 -9.79
C GLY A 162 -2.57 12.42 -10.51
N PHE A 163 -3.47 13.30 -10.10
CA PHE A 163 -3.54 14.69 -10.57
C PHE A 163 -3.69 15.62 -9.36
N ALA A 164 -2.79 16.60 -9.23
CA ALA A 164 -2.85 17.62 -8.18
C ALA A 164 -3.69 18.83 -8.66
N PHE A 165 -4.65 19.24 -7.86
CA PHE A 165 -5.53 20.38 -8.13
C PHE A 165 -4.92 21.71 -7.73
#